data_e1eebf443fc56b8c29d4fd12a4c1b94e
#
_entry.id   e1eebf443fc56b8c29d4fd12a4c1b94e
#
_cell.length_a   1.000
_cell.length_b   1.000
_cell.length_c   1.000
_cell.angle_alpha   90.00
_cell.angle_beta   90.00
_cell.angle_gamma   90.00
#
_symmetry.space_group_name_H-M   'P 1'
#
loop_
_entity.id
_entity.type
_entity.pdbx_description
1 polymer ?
#
loop_
_entity_poly.entity_id
_entity_poly.type
_entity_poly.pdbx_seq_one_letter_code
_entity_poly.pdbx_strand_id
1 'polypeptide(L)'
;MGNQDIIATLTADVERLMKLHESAMAEISVLREKSNEQNSTIRSLQEQLRGAKAEAEKAALNAAIAGSVSNKAAARAHINRLLREVDKCIAMVSNRI
;
A
#
# COMPACT_ATOMS: atom_id res chain seq x y z
N MET A 1 -40.65 -46.01 -6.43
CA MET A 1 -39.22 -46.17 -6.53
C MET A 1 -38.82 -45.93 -7.96
N GLY A 2 -37.68 -45.61 -8.26
CA GLY A 2 -37.20 -45.42 -9.61
C GLY A 2 -37.08 -43.97 -10.00
N ASN A 3 -37.80 -43.53 -11.01
CA ASN A 3 -37.64 -42.22 -11.62
C ASN A 3 -37.94 -41.06 -10.66
N GLN A 4 -38.93 -41.19 -9.81
CA GLN A 4 -39.31 -40.13 -8.87
C GLN A 4 -38.24 -39.91 -7.80
N ASP A 5 -37.62 -41.00 -7.30
CA ASP A 5 -36.56 -40.91 -6.31
C ASP A 5 -35.31 -40.31 -6.93
N ILE A 6 -34.99 -40.63 -8.16
CA ILE A 6 -33.85 -40.09 -8.90
C ILE A 6 -34.06 -38.59 -9.13
N ILE A 7 -35.27 -38.20 -9.55
CA ILE A 7 -35.60 -36.78 -9.80
C ILE A 7 -35.53 -35.99 -8.49
N ALA A 8 -36.04 -36.54 -7.39
CA ALA A 8 -35.99 -35.87 -6.10
C ALA A 8 -34.54 -35.67 -5.61
N THR A 9 -33.71 -36.71 -5.78
CA THR A 9 -32.30 -36.63 -5.43
C THR A 9 -31.55 -35.61 -6.29
N LEU A 10 -31.80 -35.62 -7.60
CA LEU A 10 -31.20 -34.67 -8.53
C LEU A 10 -31.61 -33.23 -8.20
N THR A 11 -32.90 -33.02 -7.89
CA THR A 11 -33.41 -31.70 -7.52
C THR A 11 -32.75 -31.19 -6.26
N ALA A 12 -32.61 -32.04 -5.24
CA ALA A 12 -31.94 -31.70 -3.99
C ALA A 12 -30.44 -31.37 -4.22
N ASP A 13 -29.79 -32.14 -5.07
CA ASP A 13 -28.36 -31.92 -5.39
C ASP A 13 -28.15 -30.61 -6.15
N VAL A 14 -29.05 -30.32 -7.10
CA VAL A 14 -28.98 -29.05 -7.85
C VAL A 14 -29.23 -27.86 -6.92
N GLU A 15 -30.20 -27.95 -6.03
CA GLU A 15 -30.47 -26.88 -5.06
C GLU A 15 -29.29 -26.66 -4.13
N ARG A 16 -28.66 -27.74 -3.68
CA ARG A 16 -27.45 -27.64 -2.85
C ARG A 16 -26.31 -26.98 -3.59
N LEU A 17 -26.10 -27.37 -4.83
CA LEU A 17 -25.09 -26.78 -5.70
C LEU A 17 -25.33 -25.30 -5.92
N MET A 18 -26.59 -24.91 -6.17
CA MET A 18 -26.94 -23.50 -6.33
C MET A 18 -26.67 -22.68 -5.08
N LYS A 19 -26.98 -23.22 -3.90
CA LYS A 19 -26.68 -22.57 -2.62
C LYS A 19 -25.19 -22.41 -2.39
N LEU A 20 -24.41 -23.44 -2.71
CA LEU A 20 -22.95 -23.37 -2.62
C LEU A 20 -22.39 -22.34 -3.58
N HIS A 21 -22.93 -22.28 -4.77
CA HIS A 21 -22.51 -21.28 -5.77
C HIS A 21 -22.81 -19.86 -5.27
N GLU A 22 -24.01 -19.62 -4.77
CA GLU A 22 -24.40 -18.31 -4.22
C GLU A 22 -23.50 -17.90 -3.05
N SER A 23 -23.22 -18.85 -2.15
CA SER A 23 -22.34 -18.64 -1.02
C SER A 23 -20.92 -18.28 -1.49
N ALA A 24 -20.39 -19.02 -2.46
CA ALA A 24 -19.08 -18.77 -3.03
C ALA A 24 -19.00 -17.40 -3.70
N MET A 25 -20.04 -17.02 -4.44
CA MET A 25 -20.09 -15.70 -5.09
C MET A 25 -20.15 -14.58 -4.08
N ALA A 26 -20.88 -14.77 -2.97
CA ALA A 26 -20.93 -13.81 -1.88
C ALA A 26 -19.56 -13.65 -1.22
N GLU A 27 -18.85 -14.75 -0.99
CA GLU A 27 -17.50 -14.71 -0.44
C GLU A 27 -16.52 -14.00 -1.38
N ILE A 28 -16.59 -14.27 -2.68
CA ILE A 28 -15.77 -13.60 -3.68
C ILE A 28 -16.01 -12.09 -3.64
N SER A 29 -17.27 -11.67 -3.56
CA SER A 29 -17.62 -10.25 -3.48
C SER A 29 -17.00 -9.59 -2.25
N VAL A 30 -17.11 -10.23 -1.09
CA VAL A 30 -16.53 -9.74 0.17
C VAL A 30 -15.00 -9.67 0.08
N LEU A 31 -14.38 -10.70 -0.47
CA LEU A 31 -12.92 -10.75 -0.60
C LEU A 31 -12.40 -9.68 -1.57
N ARG A 32 -13.11 -9.42 -2.66
CA ARG A 32 -12.76 -8.35 -3.60
C ARG A 32 -12.84 -6.99 -2.93
N GLU A 33 -13.88 -6.78 -2.14
CA GLU A 33 -14.07 -5.54 -1.39
C GLU A 33 -12.94 -5.33 -0.38
N LYS A 34 -12.59 -6.37 0.38
CA LYS A 34 -11.46 -6.35 1.31
C LYS A 34 -10.14 -6.08 0.61
N SER A 35 -9.91 -6.71 -0.53
CA SER A 35 -8.72 -6.51 -1.34
C SER A 35 -8.60 -5.05 -1.79
N ASN A 36 -9.70 -4.46 -2.25
CA ASN A 36 -9.73 -3.06 -2.67
C ASN A 36 -9.45 -2.12 -1.50
N GLU A 37 -10.02 -2.41 -0.33
CA GLU A 37 -9.77 -1.64 0.89
C GLU A 37 -8.32 -1.73 1.31
N GLN A 38 -7.74 -2.93 1.27
CA GLN A 38 -6.34 -3.15 1.61
C GLN A 38 -5.42 -2.41 0.65
N ASN A 39 -5.71 -2.44 -0.64
CA ASN A 39 -4.92 -1.72 -1.65
C ASN A 39 -4.98 -0.21 -1.41
N SER A 40 -6.15 0.31 -1.05
CA SER A 40 -6.34 1.71 -0.70
C SER A 40 -5.52 2.07 0.56
N THR A 41 -5.54 1.22 1.57
CA THR A 41 -4.76 1.39 2.80
C THR A 41 -3.26 1.39 2.50
N ILE A 42 -2.79 0.47 1.65
CA ILE A 42 -1.38 0.40 1.24
C ILE A 42 -0.95 1.71 0.58
N ARG A 43 -1.76 2.23 -0.34
CA ARG A 43 -1.46 3.51 -1.00
C ARG A 43 -1.39 4.66 -0.01
N SER A 44 -2.32 4.70 0.94
CA SER A 44 -2.35 5.70 2.00
C SER A 44 -1.11 5.62 2.89
N LEU A 45 -0.73 4.40 3.28
CA LEU A 45 0.48 4.18 4.09
C LEU A 45 1.75 4.56 3.35
N GLN A 46 1.83 4.27 2.05
CA GLN A 46 2.96 4.67 1.22
C GLN A 46 3.10 6.19 1.16
N GLU A 47 1.98 6.89 1.02
CA GLU A 47 1.96 8.36 0.99
C GLU A 47 2.36 8.94 2.36
N GLN A 48 1.86 8.37 3.45
CA GLN A 48 2.25 8.77 4.80
C GLN A 48 3.73 8.53 5.05
N LEU A 49 4.26 7.41 4.59
CA LEU A 49 5.67 7.09 4.73
C LEU A 49 6.53 8.08 3.95
N ARG A 50 6.14 8.44 2.75
CA ARG A 50 6.82 9.43 1.94
C ARG A 50 6.85 10.79 2.64
N GLY A 51 5.71 11.20 3.18
CA GLY A 51 5.58 12.44 3.95
C GLY A 51 6.45 12.44 5.21
N ALA A 52 6.44 11.34 5.95
CA ALA A 52 7.24 11.20 7.16
C ALA A 52 8.74 11.24 6.85
N LYS A 53 9.17 10.60 5.77
CA LYS A 53 10.58 10.68 5.32
C LYS A 53 10.98 12.09 4.97
N ALA A 54 10.13 12.82 4.23
CA ALA A 54 10.39 14.20 3.86
C ALA A 54 10.50 15.11 5.11
N GLU A 55 9.62 14.91 6.08
CA GLU A 55 9.66 15.65 7.34
C GLU A 55 10.90 15.31 8.16
N ALA A 56 11.30 14.05 8.20
CA ALA A 56 12.50 13.62 8.90
C ALA A 56 13.78 14.23 8.27
N GLU A 57 13.85 14.26 6.94
CA GLU A 57 14.96 14.87 6.22
C GLU A 57 15.03 16.37 6.49
N LYS A 58 13.88 17.04 6.50
CA LYS A 58 13.79 18.47 6.82
C LYS A 58 14.21 18.74 8.26
N ALA A 59 13.78 17.92 9.21
CA ALA A 59 14.17 18.05 10.61
C ALA A 59 15.67 17.83 10.79
N ALA A 60 16.25 16.85 10.12
CA ALA A 60 17.69 16.58 10.13
C ALA A 60 18.49 17.76 9.56
N LEU A 61 18.00 18.35 8.47
CA LEU A 61 18.63 19.52 7.87
C LEU A 61 18.60 20.71 8.83
N ASN A 62 17.45 20.97 9.44
CA ASN A 62 17.30 22.07 10.41
C ASN A 62 18.21 21.87 11.63
N ALA A 63 18.30 20.63 12.14
CA ALA A 63 19.18 20.30 13.27
C ALA A 63 20.66 20.49 12.90
N ALA A 64 21.05 20.09 11.69
CA ALA A 64 22.41 20.27 11.20
C ALA A 64 22.77 21.75 11.08
N ILE A 65 21.86 22.58 10.58
CA ILE A 65 22.05 24.02 10.48
C ILE A 65 22.19 24.64 11.87
N ALA A 66 21.30 24.27 12.80
CA ALA A 66 21.33 24.78 14.17
C ALA A 66 22.59 24.37 14.92
N GLY A 67 23.04 23.10 14.74
CA GLY A 67 24.23 22.58 15.41
C GLY A 67 25.55 23.13 14.86
N SER A 68 25.54 23.70 13.66
CA SER A 68 26.74 24.14 12.95
C SER A 68 26.92 25.64 12.96
N VAL A 69 26.18 26.37 13.78
CA VAL A 69 26.25 27.83 13.85
C VAL A 69 27.67 28.33 14.16
N SER A 70 28.47 27.55 14.90
CA SER A 70 29.84 27.90 15.27
C SER A 70 30.87 27.65 14.15
N ASN A 71 30.50 26.92 13.08
CA ASN A 71 31.44 26.61 12.00
C ASN A 71 30.72 26.66 10.64
N LYS A 72 30.79 27.82 10.00
CA LYS A 72 30.10 28.07 8.72
C LYS A 72 30.58 27.16 7.59
N ALA A 73 31.87 26.81 7.57
CA ALA A 73 32.43 25.98 6.52
C ALA A 73 31.89 24.54 6.61
N ALA A 74 31.86 23.98 7.82
CA ALA A 74 31.33 22.64 8.05
C ALA A 74 29.81 22.61 7.77
N ALA A 75 29.08 23.64 8.17
CA ALA A 75 27.66 23.76 7.90
C ALA A 75 27.37 23.78 6.40
N ARG A 76 28.14 24.59 5.65
CA ARG A 76 27.99 24.69 4.19
C ARG A 76 28.28 23.36 3.50
N ALA A 77 29.35 22.66 3.91
CA ALA A 77 29.69 21.35 3.36
C ALA A 77 28.59 20.32 3.64
N HIS A 78 28.05 20.34 4.84
CA HIS A 78 26.98 19.42 5.24
C HIS A 78 25.68 19.66 4.44
N ILE A 79 25.30 20.92 4.29
CA ILE A 79 24.14 21.31 3.49
C ILE A 79 24.32 20.90 2.03
N ASN A 80 25.49 21.14 1.46
CA ASN A 80 25.77 20.76 0.08
C ASN A 80 25.68 19.25 -0.12
N ARG A 81 26.15 18.46 0.84
CA ARG A 81 26.05 17.00 0.80
C ARG A 81 24.59 16.55 0.83
N LEU A 82 23.78 17.11 1.71
CA LEU A 82 22.36 16.79 1.82
C LEU A 82 21.60 17.15 0.54
N LEU A 83 21.89 18.30 -0.04
CA LEU A 83 21.29 18.72 -1.30
C LEU A 83 21.63 17.75 -2.44
N ARG A 84 22.85 17.26 -2.50
CA ARG A 84 23.24 16.23 -3.49
C ARG A 84 22.48 14.94 -3.30
N GLU A 85 22.29 14.50 -2.06
CA GLU A 85 21.55 13.29 -1.76
C GLU A 85 20.07 13.44 -2.12
N VAL A 86 19.47 14.59 -1.83
CA VAL A 86 18.09 14.90 -2.23
C VAL A 86 17.95 14.89 -3.75
N ASP A 87 18.89 15.51 -4.47
CA ASP A 87 18.90 15.52 -5.93
C ASP A 87 18.99 14.11 -6.51
N LYS A 88 19.83 13.27 -5.90
CA LYS A 88 19.94 11.86 -6.31
C LYS A 88 18.62 11.11 -6.11
N CYS A 89 17.96 11.34 -4.98
CA CYS A 89 16.66 10.71 -4.70
C CYS A 89 15.60 11.15 -5.71
N ILE A 90 15.57 12.44 -6.01
CA ILE A 90 14.65 12.99 -7.01
C ILE A 90 14.93 12.39 -8.38
N ALA A 91 16.19 12.30 -8.79
CA ALA A 91 16.57 11.70 -10.05
C ALA A 91 16.16 10.24 -10.14
N MET A 92 16.33 9.47 -9.06
CA MET A 92 15.93 8.06 -9.01
C MET A 92 14.41 7.89 -9.14
N VAL A 93 13.64 8.75 -8.48
CA VAL A 93 12.18 8.72 -8.57
C VAL A 93 11.72 9.10 -9.97
N SER A 94 12.32 10.12 -10.57
CA SER A 94 12.01 10.57 -11.93
C SER A 94 12.31 9.47 -12.97
N ASN A 95 13.40 8.73 -12.79
CA ASN A 95 13.77 7.66 -13.70
C ASN A 95 12.85 6.43 -13.61
N ARG A 96 12.18 6.24 -12.49
CA ARG A 96 11.25 5.12 -12.31
C ARG A 96 9.86 5.39 -12.84
N ILE A 97 9.53 6.62 -13.07
CA ILE A 97 8.26 7.04 -13.65
C ILE A 97 8.38 7.11 -15.16
#